data_8a659caea63ee9c62565ee807aed6dff
#
_entry.id   8a659caea63ee9c62565ee807aed6dff
#
_cell.length_a   1.000
_cell.length_b   1.000
_cell.length_c   1.000
_cell.angle_alpha   90.00
_cell.angle_beta   90.00
_cell.angle_gamma   90.00
#
_symmetry.space_group_name_H-M   'P 1'
#
loop_
_entity.id
_entity.type
_entity.pdbx_description
1 polymer ?
#
loop_
_entity_poly.entity_id
_entity_poly.type
_entity_poly.pdbx_seq_one_letter_code
_entity_poly.pdbx_strand_id
1 'polypeptide(L)'
;YQKLLDEYHKWLSYQKKWKEERNHSLQSLEFPFFYREGQRKMVSSVYHAIGASRQIFIQAPTGVGKTMSTIFPAVRAVGEGKGETIFYLTAKTITRTVAQEAFEVLREKGMKYKVVTITAKEKLCFMDETKCDPVHCPYARGHFDRVNDAVYELWTMKSRYDRETIRE
;
A
#
# COMPACT_ATOMS: atom_id res chain seq x y z
N TYR A 1 20.82 0.68 26.53
CA TYR A 1 19.37 0.55 26.66
C TYR A 1 18.66 1.89 26.38
N GLN A 2 19.15 3.03 26.90
CA GLN A 2 18.50 4.34 26.73
C GLN A 2 18.33 4.69 25.25
N LYS A 3 19.38 4.57 24.43
CA LYS A 3 19.31 4.83 22.98
C LYS A 3 18.22 4.02 22.28
N LEU A 4 18.07 2.73 22.61
CA LEU A 4 17.02 1.87 22.04
C LEU A 4 15.61 2.33 22.45
N LEU A 5 15.44 2.76 23.71
CA LEU A 5 14.18 3.31 24.19
C LEU A 5 13.83 4.62 23.47
N ASP A 6 14.80 5.49 23.27
CA ASP A 6 14.60 6.78 22.59
C ASP A 6 14.21 6.55 21.12
N GLU A 7 14.86 5.62 20.43
CA GLU A 7 14.51 5.22 19.05
C GLU A 7 13.10 4.60 18.97
N TYR A 8 12.77 3.74 19.93
CA TYR A 8 11.44 3.14 20.04
C TYR A 8 10.35 4.18 20.29
N HIS A 9 10.56 5.12 21.21
CA HIS A 9 9.63 6.22 21.47
C HIS A 9 9.43 7.12 20.24
N LYS A 10 10.51 7.42 19.53
CA LYS A 10 10.46 8.18 18.27
C LYS A 10 9.60 7.46 17.23
N TRP A 11 9.80 6.15 17.10
CA TRP A 11 9.02 5.33 16.18
C TRP A 11 7.53 5.26 16.55
N LEU A 12 7.21 5.03 17.81
CA LEU A 12 5.82 5.01 18.29
C LEU A 12 5.11 6.36 18.08
N SER A 13 5.78 7.45 18.38
CA SER A 13 5.23 8.80 18.17
C SER A 13 4.93 9.06 16.70
N TYR A 14 5.82 8.65 15.79
CA TYR A 14 5.62 8.73 14.36
C TYR A 14 4.42 7.87 13.94
N GLN A 15 4.35 6.61 14.37
CA GLN A 15 3.27 5.70 14.02
C GLN A 15 1.90 6.21 14.47
N LYS A 16 1.81 6.75 15.68
CA LYS A 16 0.57 7.32 16.21
C LYS A 16 0.09 8.50 15.36
N LYS A 17 0.97 9.47 15.14
CA LYS A 17 0.67 10.65 14.31
C LYS A 17 0.28 10.24 12.88
N TRP A 18 1.05 9.33 12.28
CA TRP A 18 0.77 8.81 10.95
C TRP A 18 -0.61 8.15 10.87
N LYS A 19 -0.97 7.32 11.86
CA LYS A 19 -2.28 6.64 11.91
C LYS A 19 -3.44 7.63 11.99
N GLU A 20 -3.30 8.68 12.76
CA GLU A 20 -4.29 9.75 12.91
C GLU A 20 -4.48 10.51 11.57
N GLU A 21 -3.38 10.99 10.98
CA GLU A 21 -3.40 11.69 9.69
C GLU A 21 -3.95 10.80 8.55
N ARG A 22 -3.51 9.55 8.50
CA ARG A 22 -4.03 8.56 7.57
C ARG A 22 -5.53 8.43 7.69
N ASN A 23 -6.03 8.08 8.88
CA ASN A 23 -7.44 7.84 9.09
C ASN A 23 -8.30 9.06 8.73
N HIS A 24 -7.87 10.25 9.13
CA HIS A 24 -8.55 11.49 8.77
C HIS A 24 -8.63 11.68 7.25
N SER A 25 -7.53 11.50 6.54
CA SER A 25 -7.50 11.60 5.07
C SER A 25 -8.39 10.58 4.39
N LEU A 26 -8.42 9.33 4.89
CA LEU A 26 -9.22 8.26 4.32
C LEU A 26 -10.73 8.45 4.58
N GLN A 27 -11.10 9.01 5.73
CA GLN A 27 -12.50 9.33 6.07
C GLN A 27 -13.07 10.48 5.23
N SER A 28 -12.24 11.39 4.77
CA SER A 28 -12.67 12.53 3.94
C SER A 28 -12.68 12.23 2.44
N LEU A 29 -12.15 11.06 2.00
CA LEU A 29 -12.12 10.70 0.60
C LEU A 29 -13.51 10.54 0.01
N GLU A 30 -13.70 11.11 -1.16
CA GLU A 30 -14.87 10.90 -2.01
C GLU A 30 -14.53 9.96 -3.18
N PHE A 31 -15.54 9.33 -3.75
CA PHE A 31 -15.33 8.51 -4.94
C PHE A 31 -14.87 9.41 -6.10
N PRO A 32 -13.74 9.10 -6.76
CA PRO A 32 -13.06 10.06 -7.63
C PRO A 32 -13.73 10.32 -8.97
N PHE A 33 -14.79 9.56 -9.31
CA PHE A 33 -15.48 9.63 -10.60
C PHE A 33 -16.98 9.70 -10.44
N PHE A 34 -17.69 10.03 -11.51
CA PHE A 34 -19.14 9.78 -11.57
C PHE A 34 -19.40 8.27 -11.59
N TYR A 35 -20.34 7.82 -10.75
CA TYR A 35 -20.71 6.41 -10.70
C TYR A 35 -21.32 5.94 -12.03
N ARG A 36 -20.81 4.84 -12.53
CA ARG A 36 -21.42 4.09 -13.63
C ARG A 36 -22.55 3.21 -13.09
N GLU A 37 -23.41 2.72 -13.98
CA GLU A 37 -24.45 1.76 -13.62
C GLU A 37 -23.86 0.54 -12.88
N GLY A 38 -24.50 0.11 -11.81
CA GLY A 38 -24.03 -0.99 -10.94
C GLY A 38 -22.81 -0.68 -10.07
N GLN A 39 -22.01 0.34 -10.38
CA GLN A 39 -20.77 0.65 -9.67
C GLN A 39 -21.04 1.07 -8.21
N ARG A 40 -22.05 1.90 -7.97
CA ARG A 40 -22.43 2.34 -6.63
C ARG A 40 -22.84 1.17 -5.74
N LYS A 41 -23.59 0.22 -6.30
CA LYS A 41 -24.01 -1.00 -5.59
C LYS A 41 -22.79 -1.85 -5.22
N MET A 42 -21.82 -2.00 -6.13
CA MET A 42 -20.58 -2.74 -5.89
C MET A 42 -19.76 -2.10 -4.76
N VAL A 43 -19.53 -0.79 -4.80
CA VAL A 43 -18.82 -0.03 -3.75
C VAL A 43 -19.47 -0.24 -2.38
N SER A 44 -20.81 -0.09 -2.31
CA SER A 44 -21.57 -0.30 -1.08
C SER A 44 -21.46 -1.74 -0.57
N SER A 45 -21.58 -2.73 -1.46
CA SER A 45 -21.49 -4.14 -1.09
C SER A 45 -20.12 -4.51 -0.53
N VAL A 46 -19.04 -4.04 -1.14
CA VAL A 46 -17.68 -4.26 -0.65
C VAL A 46 -17.47 -3.62 0.73
N TYR A 47 -17.91 -2.37 0.89
CA TYR A 47 -17.80 -1.65 2.16
C TYR A 47 -18.53 -2.37 3.30
N HIS A 48 -19.78 -2.81 3.06
CA HIS A 48 -20.55 -3.54 4.05
C HIS A 48 -19.98 -4.93 4.35
N ALA A 49 -19.47 -5.64 3.35
CA ALA A 49 -18.80 -6.92 3.57
C ALA A 49 -17.59 -6.80 4.49
N ILE A 50 -16.75 -5.76 4.28
CA ILE A 50 -15.60 -5.48 5.15
C ILE A 50 -16.08 -5.14 6.57
N GLY A 51 -17.05 -4.25 6.72
CA GLY A 51 -17.58 -3.85 8.02
C GLY A 51 -18.21 -4.99 8.80
N ALA A 52 -18.76 -5.98 8.10
CA ALA A 52 -19.35 -7.17 8.70
C ALA A 52 -18.38 -8.35 8.82
N SER A 53 -17.10 -8.18 8.44
CA SER A 53 -16.08 -9.26 8.37
C SER A 53 -16.53 -10.47 7.56
N ARG A 54 -17.21 -10.24 6.43
CA ARG A 54 -17.76 -11.28 5.56
C ARG A 54 -16.99 -11.38 4.24
N GLN A 55 -17.01 -12.58 3.68
CA GLN A 55 -16.56 -12.82 2.31
C GLN A 55 -17.64 -12.38 1.32
N ILE A 56 -17.19 -11.84 0.17
CA ILE A 56 -18.08 -11.44 -0.92
C ILE A 56 -17.49 -11.89 -2.26
N PHE A 57 -18.34 -12.42 -3.12
CA PHE A 57 -18.00 -12.78 -4.49
C PHE A 57 -18.77 -11.85 -5.44
N ILE A 58 -18.06 -11.17 -6.33
CA ILE A 58 -18.66 -10.18 -7.23
C ILE A 58 -18.32 -10.55 -8.67
N GLN A 59 -19.35 -10.80 -9.45
CA GLN A 59 -19.25 -10.91 -10.91
C GLN A 59 -19.75 -9.60 -11.53
N ALA A 60 -18.89 -8.97 -12.30
CA ALA A 60 -19.22 -7.72 -12.99
C ALA A 60 -18.57 -7.68 -14.37
N PRO A 61 -19.23 -7.09 -15.39
CA PRO A 61 -18.69 -6.99 -16.75
C PRO A 61 -17.39 -6.19 -16.79
N THR A 62 -16.67 -6.31 -17.90
CA THR A 62 -15.50 -5.48 -18.16
C THR A 62 -15.90 -4.01 -18.32
N GLY A 63 -15.01 -3.09 -17.94
CA GLY A 63 -15.25 -1.65 -18.09
C GLY A 63 -16.09 -0.97 -17.00
N VAL A 64 -16.69 -1.72 -16.05
CA VAL A 64 -17.49 -1.16 -14.96
C VAL A 64 -16.63 -0.50 -13.86
N GLY A 65 -15.30 -0.56 -13.95
CA GLY A 65 -14.40 0.05 -12.97
C GLY A 65 -14.24 -0.78 -11.69
N LYS A 66 -14.17 -2.11 -11.80
CA LYS A 66 -14.03 -3.05 -10.67
C LYS A 66 -12.91 -2.67 -9.70
N THR A 67 -11.74 -2.32 -10.21
CA THR A 67 -10.56 -1.99 -9.39
C THR A 67 -10.84 -0.84 -8.42
N MET A 68 -11.33 0.29 -8.93
CA MET A 68 -11.66 1.44 -8.09
C MET A 68 -12.84 1.12 -7.15
N SER A 69 -13.82 0.33 -7.61
CA SER A 69 -15.00 -0.06 -6.82
C SER A 69 -14.68 -1.05 -5.69
N THR A 70 -13.49 -1.64 -5.69
CA THR A 70 -13.01 -2.49 -4.59
C THR A 70 -11.98 -1.77 -3.71
N ILE A 71 -11.05 -1.02 -4.30
CA ILE A 71 -10.01 -0.30 -3.56
C ILE A 71 -10.60 0.85 -2.75
N PHE A 72 -11.43 1.71 -3.34
CA PHE A 72 -11.99 2.86 -2.66
C PHE A 72 -12.76 2.50 -1.37
N PRO A 73 -13.75 1.58 -1.39
CA PRO A 73 -14.46 1.21 -0.16
C PRO A 73 -13.57 0.51 0.87
N ALA A 74 -12.55 -0.24 0.43
CA ALA A 74 -11.58 -0.85 1.34
C ALA A 74 -10.73 0.22 2.06
N VAL A 75 -10.25 1.21 1.33
CA VAL A 75 -9.50 2.35 1.89
C VAL A 75 -10.36 3.15 2.87
N ARG A 76 -11.61 3.43 2.51
CA ARG A 76 -12.59 4.08 3.42
C ARG A 76 -12.81 3.28 4.70
N ALA A 77 -12.99 1.97 4.58
CA ALA A 77 -13.16 1.08 5.73
C ALA A 77 -11.95 1.08 6.67
N VAL A 78 -10.73 1.13 6.13
CA VAL A 78 -9.50 1.31 6.94
C VAL A 78 -9.52 2.64 7.69
N GLY A 79 -9.89 3.73 7.03
CA GLY A 79 -9.99 5.05 7.66
C GLY A 79 -10.97 5.07 8.85
N GLU A 80 -12.00 4.25 8.80
CA GLU A 80 -13.01 4.11 9.86
C GLU A 80 -12.67 3.02 10.90
N GLY A 81 -11.47 2.44 10.83
CA GLY A 81 -11.01 1.43 11.78
C GLY A 81 -11.61 0.03 11.58
N LYS A 82 -12.24 -0.24 10.44
CA LYS A 82 -12.82 -1.55 10.10
C LYS A 82 -11.78 -2.55 9.54
N GLY A 83 -10.53 -2.14 9.43
CA GLY A 83 -9.38 -2.91 9.00
C GLY A 83 -8.12 -2.06 9.10
N GLU A 84 -6.96 -2.67 8.96
CA GLU A 84 -5.66 -1.95 9.02
C GLU A 84 -4.85 -2.07 7.74
N THR A 85 -4.93 -3.22 7.08
CA THR A 85 -4.12 -3.56 5.91
C THR A 85 -4.98 -4.11 4.79
N ILE A 86 -4.66 -3.72 3.57
CA ILE A 86 -5.32 -4.20 2.36
C ILE A 86 -4.31 -5.03 1.57
N PHE A 87 -4.64 -6.28 1.25
CA PHE A 87 -3.91 -7.10 0.31
C PHE A 87 -4.69 -7.15 -1.01
N TYR A 88 -4.18 -6.47 -2.03
CA TYR A 88 -4.75 -6.51 -3.37
C TYR A 88 -3.99 -7.52 -4.23
N LEU A 89 -4.57 -8.69 -4.42
CA LEU A 89 -3.94 -9.81 -5.13
C LEU A 89 -4.39 -9.83 -6.59
N THR A 90 -3.45 -9.98 -7.51
CA THR A 90 -3.72 -10.07 -8.94
C THR A 90 -2.94 -11.21 -9.57
N ALA A 91 -3.57 -11.89 -10.52
CA ALA A 91 -2.93 -12.98 -11.26
C ALA A 91 -2.02 -12.49 -12.41
N LYS A 92 -2.17 -11.23 -12.85
CA LYS A 92 -1.47 -10.68 -14.02
C LYS A 92 -0.80 -9.35 -13.69
N THR A 93 0.37 -9.11 -14.27
CA THR A 93 1.12 -7.86 -14.10
C THR A 93 0.33 -6.63 -14.53
N ILE A 94 -0.42 -6.72 -15.63
CA ILE A 94 -1.24 -5.61 -16.13
C ILE A 94 -2.33 -5.19 -15.14
N THR A 95 -2.93 -6.14 -14.42
CA THR A 95 -3.95 -5.84 -13.40
C THR A 95 -3.31 -5.16 -12.17
N ARG A 96 -2.04 -5.44 -11.88
CA ARG A 96 -1.26 -4.74 -10.86
C ARG A 96 -1.09 -3.27 -11.20
N THR A 97 -0.75 -2.95 -12.45
CA THR A 97 -0.61 -1.55 -12.91
C THR A 97 -1.92 -0.78 -12.74
N VAL A 98 -3.05 -1.38 -13.13
CA VAL A 98 -4.37 -0.78 -12.93
C VAL A 98 -4.68 -0.51 -11.45
N ALA A 99 -4.26 -1.40 -10.55
CA ALA A 99 -4.41 -1.16 -9.11
C ALA A 99 -3.51 -0.02 -8.62
N GLN A 100 -2.27 0.05 -9.09
CA GLN A 100 -1.36 1.17 -8.79
C GLN A 100 -1.94 2.51 -9.25
N GLU A 101 -2.44 2.58 -10.48
CA GLU A 101 -3.12 3.77 -11.03
C GLU A 101 -4.32 4.18 -10.16
N ALA A 102 -5.12 3.22 -9.70
CA ALA A 102 -6.25 3.52 -8.82
C ALA A 102 -5.80 4.14 -7.49
N PHE A 103 -4.70 3.67 -6.90
CA PHE A 103 -4.12 4.29 -5.70
C PHE A 103 -3.55 5.69 -5.99
N GLU A 104 -2.93 5.93 -7.15
CA GLU A 104 -2.45 7.26 -7.51
C GLU A 104 -3.63 8.25 -7.66
N VAL A 105 -4.71 7.87 -8.34
CA VAL A 105 -5.91 8.71 -8.43
C VAL A 105 -6.45 9.08 -7.04
N LEU A 106 -6.49 8.13 -6.11
CA LEU A 106 -6.92 8.43 -4.74
C LEU A 106 -5.93 9.34 -4.00
N ARG A 107 -4.62 9.20 -4.26
CA ARG A 107 -3.57 10.04 -3.68
C ARG A 107 -3.70 11.49 -4.17
N GLU A 108 -3.98 11.70 -5.45
CA GLU A 108 -4.27 13.03 -6.02
C GLU A 108 -5.52 13.68 -5.38
N LYS A 109 -6.46 12.86 -4.88
CA LYS A 109 -7.63 13.31 -4.10
C LYS A 109 -7.37 13.48 -2.60
N GLY A 110 -6.12 13.41 -2.16
CA GLY A 110 -5.71 13.67 -0.78
C GLY A 110 -5.54 12.44 0.10
N MET A 111 -5.58 11.23 -0.46
CA MET A 111 -5.32 10.00 0.29
C MET A 111 -3.90 9.97 0.86
N LYS A 112 -3.78 9.85 2.15
CA LYS A 112 -2.54 9.52 2.86
C LYS A 112 -2.55 8.04 3.23
N TYR A 113 -2.03 7.19 2.35
CA TYR A 113 -1.94 5.75 2.57
C TYR A 113 -0.65 5.19 1.97
N LYS A 114 0.03 4.33 2.72
CA LYS A 114 1.27 3.71 2.26
C LYS A 114 0.94 2.49 1.40
N VAL A 115 1.49 2.47 0.20
CA VAL A 115 1.23 1.41 -0.79
C VAL A 115 2.55 0.74 -1.16
N VAL A 116 2.63 -0.57 -0.94
CA VAL A 116 3.79 -1.41 -1.28
C VAL A 116 3.43 -2.31 -2.45
N THR A 117 4.20 -2.24 -3.52
CA THR A 117 4.11 -3.17 -4.65
C THR A 117 5.17 -4.25 -4.51
N ILE A 118 4.76 -5.44 -4.08
CA ILE A 118 5.68 -6.56 -3.92
C ILE A 118 6.16 -7.02 -5.29
N THR A 119 7.47 -7.04 -5.46
CA THR A 119 8.16 -7.45 -6.68
C THR A 119 9.18 -8.53 -6.33
N ALA A 120 9.33 -9.53 -7.17
CA ALA A 120 10.31 -10.60 -6.98
C ALA A 120 11.74 -10.04 -6.88
N LYS A 121 12.53 -10.62 -5.98
CA LYS A 121 13.89 -10.17 -5.65
C LYS A 121 14.79 -10.05 -6.88
N GLU A 122 14.69 -10.99 -7.80
CA GLU A 122 15.48 -11.03 -9.03
C GLU A 122 15.20 -9.80 -9.91
N LYS A 123 13.99 -9.29 -9.89
CA LYS A 123 13.60 -8.09 -10.64
C LYS A 123 14.05 -6.79 -9.98
N LEU A 124 14.40 -6.83 -8.69
CA LEU A 124 14.92 -5.69 -7.93
C LEU A 124 16.46 -5.66 -7.94
N CYS A 125 17.11 -6.77 -8.24
CA CYS A 125 18.57 -6.89 -8.21
C CYS A 125 19.24 -5.89 -9.14
N PHE A 126 20.34 -5.28 -8.67
CA PHE A 126 21.20 -4.39 -9.47
C PHE A 126 22.34 -5.15 -10.19
N MET A 127 22.53 -6.43 -9.83
CA MET A 127 23.55 -7.29 -10.45
C MET A 127 22.94 -8.04 -11.62
N ASP A 128 23.74 -8.35 -12.62
CA ASP A 128 23.35 -9.17 -13.78
C ASP A 128 22.91 -10.57 -13.35
N GLU A 129 23.62 -11.14 -12.35
CA GLU A 129 23.25 -12.40 -11.73
C GLU A 129 22.88 -12.19 -10.26
N THR A 130 21.75 -12.76 -9.83
CA THR A 130 21.29 -12.66 -8.44
C THR A 130 22.05 -13.64 -7.55
N LYS A 131 23.24 -13.26 -7.10
CA LYS A 131 24.04 -13.97 -6.09
C LYS A 131 24.05 -13.14 -4.81
N CYS A 132 23.22 -13.50 -3.84
CA CYS A 132 23.03 -12.70 -2.62
C CYS A 132 23.89 -13.17 -1.46
N ASP A 133 25.20 -13.35 -1.70
CA ASP A 133 26.17 -13.60 -0.65
C ASP A 133 27.12 -12.40 -0.46
N PRO A 134 27.62 -12.16 0.77
CA PRO A 134 28.44 -10.98 1.07
C PRO A 134 29.81 -10.94 0.37
N VAL A 135 30.28 -12.06 -0.18
CA VAL A 135 31.57 -12.15 -0.87
C VAL A 135 31.43 -11.61 -2.29
N HIS A 136 30.39 -12.01 -3.00
CA HIS A 136 30.18 -11.70 -4.42
C HIS A 136 29.28 -10.50 -4.67
N CYS A 137 28.41 -10.14 -3.70
CA CYS A 137 27.45 -9.05 -3.87
C CYS A 137 27.77 -7.88 -2.92
N PRO A 138 28.17 -6.70 -3.46
CA PRO A 138 28.43 -5.53 -2.63
C PRO A 138 27.17 -5.03 -1.87
N TYR A 139 25.98 -5.28 -2.41
CA TYR A 139 24.71 -4.91 -1.76
C TYR A 139 24.34 -5.86 -0.61
N ALA A 140 24.76 -7.12 -0.69
CA ALA A 140 24.58 -8.08 0.41
C ALA A 140 25.56 -7.85 1.56
N ARG A 141 26.76 -7.31 1.25
CA ARG A 141 27.78 -7.00 2.26
C ARG A 141 27.30 -5.90 3.19
N GLY A 142 27.24 -6.17 4.50
CA GLY A 142 26.74 -5.24 5.52
C GLY A 142 25.26 -4.87 5.36
N HIS A 143 24.45 -5.70 4.70
CA HIS A 143 23.02 -5.45 4.51
C HIS A 143 22.30 -5.28 5.86
N PHE A 144 22.54 -6.17 6.81
CA PHE A 144 21.88 -6.14 8.11
C PHE A 144 22.29 -4.95 8.98
N ASP A 145 23.43 -4.34 8.71
CA ASP A 145 23.87 -3.14 9.44
C ASP A 145 23.18 -1.86 8.95
N ARG A 146 22.65 -1.87 7.72
CA ARG A 146 22.07 -0.70 7.05
C ARG A 146 20.58 -0.77 6.82
N VAL A 147 19.99 -1.97 6.76
CA VAL A 147 18.61 -2.17 6.31
C VAL A 147 17.58 -1.48 7.20
N ASN A 148 17.81 -1.47 8.51
CA ASN A 148 16.86 -0.87 9.45
C ASN A 148 16.79 0.66 9.28
N ASP A 149 17.93 1.31 9.14
CA ASP A 149 17.98 2.77 8.92
C ASP A 149 17.37 3.14 7.57
N ALA A 150 17.71 2.39 6.50
CA ALA A 150 17.15 2.59 5.18
C ALA A 150 15.62 2.38 5.15
N VAL A 151 15.11 1.36 5.83
CA VAL A 151 13.67 1.11 5.96
C VAL A 151 12.99 2.23 6.74
N TYR A 152 13.60 2.69 7.84
CA TYR A 152 13.06 3.80 8.61
C TYR A 152 12.99 5.09 7.79
N GLU A 153 14.06 5.44 7.11
CA GLU A 153 14.12 6.61 6.25
C GLU A 153 13.08 6.54 5.14
N LEU A 154 13.07 5.46 4.38
CA LEU A 154 12.12 5.24 3.29
C LEU A 154 10.67 5.30 3.80
N TRP A 155 10.39 4.66 4.95
CA TRP A 155 9.05 4.61 5.54
C TRP A 155 8.56 5.97 6.01
N THR A 156 9.45 6.83 6.49
CA THR A 156 9.09 8.18 6.97
C THR A 156 8.96 9.20 5.85
N MET A 157 9.68 9.02 4.74
CA MET A 157 9.76 10.01 3.64
C MET A 157 8.79 9.72 2.49
N LYS A 158 8.48 8.46 2.21
CA LYS A 158 7.68 8.05 1.05
C LYS A 158 6.32 7.49 1.46
N SER A 159 5.40 7.44 0.51
CA SER A 159 4.09 6.78 0.65
C SER A 159 3.83 5.72 -0.43
N ARG A 160 4.71 5.64 -1.43
CA ARG A 160 4.72 4.63 -2.48
C ARG A 160 6.03 3.88 -2.43
N TYR A 161 5.95 2.55 -2.47
CA TYR A 161 7.11 1.65 -2.40
C TYR A 161 6.99 0.61 -3.51
N ASP A 162 7.70 0.82 -4.57
CA ASP A 162 7.81 -0.08 -5.73
C ASP A 162 9.25 -0.16 -6.22
N ARG A 163 9.47 -0.86 -7.33
CA ARG A 163 10.79 -1.03 -7.92
C ARG A 163 11.50 0.29 -8.23
N GLU A 164 10.74 1.29 -8.65
CA GLU A 164 11.29 2.59 -9.06
C GLU A 164 11.72 3.39 -7.83
N THR A 165 10.82 3.54 -6.87
CA THR A 165 11.09 4.29 -5.63
C THR A 165 12.12 3.66 -4.69
N ILE A 166 12.38 2.34 -4.82
CA ILE A 166 13.43 1.65 -4.05
C ILE A 166 14.81 1.82 -4.73
N ARG A 167 14.84 2.10 -6.02
CA ARG A 167 16.09 2.30 -6.78
C ARG A 167 16.63 3.73 -6.73
N GLU A 168 15.82 4.69 -6.38
CA GLU A 168 16.20 6.09 -6.11
C GLU A 168 17.00 6.20 -4.80
#